data_b86f505e73e336bb9a8cb7df4dd18a4c
#
_entry.id   b86f505e73e336bb9a8cb7df4dd18a4c
#
_cell.length_a   1.000
_cell.length_b   1.000
_cell.length_c   1.000
_cell.angle_alpha   90.00
_cell.angle_beta   90.00
_cell.angle_gamma   90.00
#
_symmetry.space_group_name_H-M   'P 1'
#
loop_
_entity.id
_entity.type
_entity.pdbx_description
1 polymer ?
#
loop_
_entity_poly.entity_id
_entity_poly.type
_entity_poly.pdbx_seq_one_letter_code
_entity_poly.pdbx_strand_id
1 'polypeptide(L)'
;EATLTTFAPNQPNPQVSRFLIQFSDTEIEDILQNKIGISSSVQLLNTSSWQANLRCFVATETGLNLNTTIDCFPVYGNWGMGTGKYLDDPEITNGVSWNWLDYSGSTTWITSSYPTCITASYNTVYSSAGGGNWWTGSTVSWFNTNTYPITQSQVFSYSSNKDIYMNISNIVRAWYTGSISWDGLILKQDVEWVPNDNIQPEMKFFSIDTHTIYPPCLEFKWRDYVYNTGSSTQTTLNMLPATVTLNENPGFFYSSSINRFRVNSRPEYPPRVWQTSSLYTQNYFLPTASYYAIKDLDTNEYVVNFDTQFTQLSCDATSSYFDVYMNGLEPERYYEILIQTTINGTTIVYNNNYYFKVING
;
A
#
# COMPACT_ATOMS: atom_id res chain seq x y z
N GLU A 1 14.80 -14.46 -0.14
CA GLU A 1 15.12 -13.03 0.02
C GLU A 1 15.32 -12.38 -1.34
N ALA A 2 14.72 -11.19 -1.55
CA ALA A 2 14.97 -10.39 -2.74
C ALA A 2 16.10 -9.39 -2.44
N THR A 3 17.18 -9.45 -3.20
CA THR A 3 18.39 -8.66 -2.94
C THR A 3 18.57 -7.57 -4.01
N LEU A 4 18.89 -6.36 -3.58
CA LEU A 4 19.33 -5.27 -4.45
C LEU A 4 20.80 -4.95 -4.15
N THR A 5 21.64 -5.09 -5.14
CA THR A 5 23.08 -4.79 -5.08
C THR A 5 23.53 -3.96 -6.27
N THR A 6 24.59 -3.20 -6.08
CA THR A 6 25.27 -2.45 -7.15
C THR A 6 26.60 -3.12 -7.52
N PHE A 7 26.97 -2.97 -8.77
CA PHE A 7 28.28 -3.45 -9.25
C PHE A 7 29.41 -2.54 -8.76
N ALA A 8 30.41 -3.13 -8.08
CA ALA A 8 31.66 -2.47 -7.72
C ALA A 8 32.84 -3.37 -8.12
N PRO A 9 33.69 -2.94 -9.05
CA PRO A 9 34.76 -3.79 -9.62
C PRO A 9 35.80 -4.23 -8.60
N ASN A 10 35.90 -3.56 -7.47
CA ASN A 10 36.89 -3.86 -6.42
C ASN A 10 36.33 -4.74 -5.29
N GLN A 11 35.07 -5.18 -5.38
CA GLN A 11 34.46 -6.08 -4.42
C GLN A 11 34.71 -7.55 -4.81
N PRO A 12 34.80 -8.47 -3.84
CA PRO A 12 35.07 -9.87 -4.13
C PRO A 12 33.99 -10.56 -4.99
N ASN A 13 32.76 -10.06 -4.96
CA ASN A 13 31.64 -10.54 -5.79
C ASN A 13 30.85 -9.37 -6.36
N PRO A 14 31.37 -8.67 -7.38
CA PRO A 14 30.68 -7.53 -7.95
C PRO A 14 29.48 -8.01 -8.79
N GLN A 15 28.31 -8.00 -8.21
CA GLN A 15 27.09 -8.44 -8.86
C GLN A 15 26.01 -7.36 -8.74
N VAL A 16 25.42 -7.02 -9.89
CA VAL A 16 24.18 -6.24 -9.92
C VAL A 16 23.02 -7.21 -9.76
N SER A 17 22.12 -6.90 -8.87
CA SER A 17 20.87 -7.65 -8.70
C SER A 17 19.65 -6.75 -8.81
N ARG A 18 18.59 -7.30 -9.36
CA ARG A 18 17.27 -6.71 -9.47
C ARG A 18 16.27 -7.73 -9.00
N PHE A 19 15.12 -7.30 -8.54
CA PHE A 19 14.06 -8.26 -8.24
C PHE A 19 12.76 -7.90 -8.95
N LEU A 20 11.98 -8.93 -9.22
CA LEU A 20 10.71 -8.88 -9.91
C LEU A 20 9.59 -9.25 -8.93
N ILE A 21 8.48 -8.54 -9.02
CA ILE A 21 7.26 -8.84 -8.25
C ILE A 21 6.08 -8.83 -9.22
N GLN A 22 5.22 -9.82 -9.10
CA GLN A 22 3.96 -9.86 -9.83
C GLN A 22 2.81 -10.08 -8.86
N PHE A 23 1.75 -9.30 -9.02
CA PHE A 23 0.50 -9.44 -8.30
C PHE A 23 -0.58 -9.97 -9.24
N SER A 24 -1.62 -10.56 -8.68
CA SER A 24 -2.75 -11.06 -9.46
C SER A 24 -3.51 -9.89 -10.10
N ASP A 25 -3.60 -9.89 -11.43
CA ASP A 25 -4.39 -8.93 -12.21
C ASP A 25 -5.87 -8.99 -11.86
N THR A 26 -6.41 -10.21 -11.73
CA THR A 26 -7.81 -10.44 -11.39
C THR A 26 -8.19 -9.92 -10.00
N GLU A 27 -7.30 -10.04 -9.03
CA GLU A 27 -7.52 -9.49 -7.68
C GLU A 27 -7.47 -7.95 -7.70
N ILE A 28 -6.53 -7.36 -8.42
CA ILE A 28 -6.46 -5.90 -8.56
C ILE A 28 -7.70 -5.36 -9.27
N GLU A 29 -8.16 -6.03 -10.33
CA GLU A 29 -9.39 -5.64 -11.02
C GLU A 29 -10.62 -5.75 -10.11
N ASP A 30 -10.74 -6.82 -9.32
CA ASP A 30 -11.83 -6.97 -8.34
C ASP A 30 -11.83 -5.84 -7.31
N ILE A 31 -10.66 -5.48 -6.77
CA ILE A 31 -10.52 -4.36 -5.83
C ILE A 31 -10.97 -3.05 -6.48
N LEU A 32 -10.49 -2.75 -7.68
CA LEU A 32 -10.82 -1.50 -8.36
C LEU A 32 -12.31 -1.41 -8.71
N GLN A 33 -12.91 -2.47 -9.23
CA GLN A 33 -14.29 -2.49 -9.69
C GLN A 33 -15.29 -2.68 -8.54
N ASN A 34 -15.06 -3.65 -7.68
CA ASN A 34 -16.06 -4.10 -6.70
C ASN A 34 -15.88 -3.53 -5.31
N LYS A 35 -14.64 -3.15 -4.92
CA LYS A 35 -14.39 -2.56 -3.59
C LYS A 35 -14.33 -1.04 -3.66
N ILE A 36 -13.53 -0.50 -4.57
CA ILE A 36 -13.42 0.96 -4.78
C ILE A 36 -14.59 1.49 -5.62
N GLY A 37 -15.15 0.64 -6.48
CA GLY A 37 -16.30 0.99 -7.31
C GLY A 37 -15.95 1.90 -8.49
N ILE A 38 -14.78 1.70 -9.09
CA ILE A 38 -14.37 2.47 -10.28
C ILE A 38 -15.22 2.05 -11.47
N SER A 39 -16.15 2.89 -11.84
CA SER A 39 -17.04 2.69 -13.00
C SER A 39 -16.77 3.66 -14.16
N SER A 40 -15.82 4.57 -14.00
CA SER A 40 -15.49 5.57 -15.02
C SER A 40 -14.01 5.94 -14.98
N SER A 41 -13.50 6.36 -16.14
CA SER A 41 -12.14 6.89 -16.26
C SER A 41 -11.89 8.14 -15.43
N VAL A 42 -12.92 8.93 -15.13
CA VAL A 42 -12.81 10.09 -14.22
C VAL A 42 -12.48 9.63 -12.81
N GLN A 43 -13.15 8.60 -12.31
CA GLN A 43 -12.85 8.02 -10.99
C GLN A 43 -11.47 7.38 -10.97
N LEU A 44 -11.11 6.66 -12.03
CA LEU A 44 -9.79 6.04 -12.16
C LEU A 44 -8.66 7.07 -12.06
N LEU A 45 -8.84 8.24 -12.67
CA LEU A 45 -7.84 9.31 -12.70
C LEU A 45 -7.88 10.22 -11.48
N ASN A 46 -8.90 10.12 -10.64
CA ASN A 46 -8.99 10.92 -9.42
C ASN A 46 -8.01 10.42 -8.36
N THR A 47 -6.85 11.07 -8.29
CA THR A 47 -5.77 10.74 -7.36
C THR A 47 -6.13 10.95 -5.89
N SER A 48 -7.20 11.70 -5.62
CA SER A 48 -7.68 11.95 -4.26
C SER A 48 -8.70 10.92 -3.77
N SER A 49 -9.20 10.05 -4.66
CA SER A 49 -10.22 9.06 -4.30
C SER A 49 -9.62 7.70 -3.91
N TRP A 50 -8.47 7.35 -4.44
CA TRP A 50 -7.82 6.08 -4.14
C TRP A 50 -6.30 6.13 -4.40
N GLN A 51 -5.57 5.25 -3.75
CA GLN A 51 -4.13 5.01 -3.92
C GLN A 51 -3.82 3.52 -3.88
N ALA A 52 -2.79 3.14 -4.64
CA ALA A 52 -2.15 1.83 -4.56
C ALA A 52 -0.68 2.01 -4.18
N ASN A 53 -0.25 1.39 -3.10
CA ASN A 53 1.12 1.51 -2.58
C ASN A 53 1.78 0.14 -2.58
N LEU A 54 2.96 0.05 -3.19
CA LEU A 54 3.82 -1.12 -3.06
C LEU A 54 4.51 -1.08 -1.70
N ARG A 55 4.42 -2.16 -0.94
CA ARG A 55 5.09 -2.33 0.33
C ARG A 55 5.98 -3.58 0.30
N CYS A 56 7.27 -3.41 0.60
CA CYS A 56 8.19 -4.51 0.80
C CYS A 56 8.98 -4.26 2.08
N PHE A 57 9.09 -5.27 2.90
CA PHE A 57 9.72 -5.18 4.21
C PHE A 57 11.20 -5.57 4.12
N VAL A 58 12.05 -4.76 4.72
CA VAL A 58 13.49 -5.02 4.75
C VAL A 58 13.80 -6.21 5.66
N ALA A 59 14.63 -7.10 5.17
CA ALA A 59 15.17 -8.21 5.97
C ALA A 59 16.54 -7.86 6.56
N THR A 60 17.42 -7.32 5.71
CA THR A 60 18.76 -6.86 6.14
C THR A 60 19.24 -5.72 5.24
N GLU A 61 20.11 -4.90 5.80
CA GLU A 61 20.75 -3.79 5.08
C GLU A 61 22.23 -3.71 5.43
N THR A 62 23.05 -3.36 4.47
CA THR A 62 24.48 -3.07 4.69
C THR A 62 24.92 -1.90 3.82
N GLY A 63 25.88 -1.12 4.29
CA GLY A 63 26.50 -0.07 3.50
C GLY A 63 25.68 1.19 3.26
N LEU A 64 24.57 1.41 3.98
CA LEU A 64 23.72 2.60 3.84
C LEU A 64 24.33 3.89 4.46
N ASN A 65 25.63 4.03 4.44
CA ASN A 65 26.29 5.27 4.87
C ASN A 65 26.08 6.43 3.88
N LEU A 66 25.68 6.11 2.66
CA LEU A 66 25.31 7.05 1.61
C LEU A 66 23.84 6.88 1.26
N ASN A 67 23.23 7.96 0.75
CA ASN A 67 21.89 7.85 0.21
C ASN A 67 21.89 6.95 -1.02
N THR A 68 20.94 6.02 -1.09
CA THR A 68 20.68 5.21 -2.26
C THR A 68 19.23 5.34 -2.67
N THR A 69 18.96 5.23 -3.96
CA THR A 69 17.60 5.30 -4.50
C THR A 69 17.23 3.95 -5.09
N ILE A 70 16.07 3.47 -4.78
CA ILE A 70 15.46 2.31 -5.43
C ILE A 70 14.39 2.82 -6.38
N ASP A 71 14.51 2.43 -7.63
CA ASP A 71 13.53 2.71 -8.67
C ASP A 71 12.61 1.51 -8.87
N CYS A 72 11.35 1.79 -9.12
CA CYS A 72 10.30 0.83 -9.45
C CYS A 72 9.71 1.15 -10.83
N PHE A 73 9.73 0.16 -11.72
CA PHE A 73 9.19 0.25 -13.07
C PHE A 73 8.24 -0.91 -13.34
N PRO A 74 7.23 -0.74 -14.21
CA PRO A 74 6.48 -1.87 -14.74
C PRO A 74 7.34 -2.68 -15.72
N VAL A 75 7.29 -3.98 -15.61
CA VAL A 75 8.02 -4.92 -16.48
C VAL A 75 7.38 -4.92 -17.88
N TYR A 76 8.19 -5.14 -18.87
CA TYR A 76 7.77 -5.48 -20.23
C TYR A 76 8.17 -6.91 -20.54
N GLY A 77 7.19 -7.78 -20.69
CA GLY A 77 7.32 -9.19 -21.04
C GLY A 77 6.82 -10.12 -19.95
N ASN A 78 6.01 -11.07 -20.36
CA ASN A 78 5.44 -12.07 -19.45
C ASN A 78 6.53 -13.05 -19.02
N TRP A 79 7.01 -12.88 -17.80
CA TRP A 79 8.07 -13.69 -17.21
C TRP A 79 7.49 -14.76 -16.27
N GLY A 80 8.22 -15.86 -16.12
CA GLY A 80 7.88 -16.92 -15.17
C GLY A 80 8.84 -16.93 -13.99
N MET A 81 8.30 -17.02 -12.79
CA MET A 81 9.12 -17.14 -11.58
C MET A 81 9.99 -18.42 -11.59
N GLY A 82 9.50 -19.47 -12.26
CA GLY A 82 10.13 -20.78 -12.21
C GLY A 82 9.80 -21.53 -10.91
N THR A 83 10.43 -22.67 -10.72
CA THR A 83 10.25 -23.53 -9.53
C THR A 83 11.54 -23.70 -8.73
N GLY A 84 12.64 -23.08 -9.18
CA GLY A 84 13.93 -23.14 -8.51
C GLY A 84 13.94 -22.39 -7.18
N LYS A 85 14.65 -22.94 -6.20
CA LYS A 85 14.92 -22.34 -4.91
C LYS A 85 16.41 -22.23 -4.68
N TYR A 86 16.82 -21.27 -3.86
CA TYR A 86 18.25 -20.98 -3.60
C TYR A 86 19.10 -22.17 -3.15
N LEU A 87 18.49 -23.16 -2.50
CA LEU A 87 19.17 -24.34 -1.95
C LEU A 87 18.91 -25.61 -2.74
N ASP A 88 18.37 -25.54 -3.94
CA ASP A 88 18.12 -26.73 -4.76
C ASP A 88 19.43 -27.37 -5.21
N ASP A 89 19.52 -28.70 -5.05
CA ASP A 89 20.63 -29.51 -5.54
C ASP A 89 20.05 -30.78 -6.24
N PRO A 90 20.14 -30.92 -7.56
CA PRO A 90 20.75 -29.98 -8.52
C PRO A 90 19.98 -28.68 -8.70
N GLU A 91 20.66 -27.62 -9.07
CA GLU A 91 20.09 -26.30 -9.34
C GLU A 91 19.00 -26.37 -10.44
N ILE A 92 17.83 -25.80 -10.15
CA ILE A 92 16.71 -25.71 -11.09
C ILE A 92 16.78 -24.36 -11.79
N THR A 93 16.86 -24.37 -13.13
CA THR A 93 17.04 -23.19 -13.96
C THR A 93 15.89 -23.00 -14.94
N ASN A 94 14.64 -23.07 -14.49
CA ASN A 94 13.45 -23.05 -15.35
C ASN A 94 12.64 -21.74 -15.32
N GLY A 95 13.19 -20.68 -14.77
CA GLY A 95 12.47 -19.40 -14.63
C GLY A 95 13.24 -18.25 -15.24
N VAL A 96 12.81 -17.05 -14.84
CA VAL A 96 13.46 -15.79 -15.18
C VAL A 96 14.89 -15.74 -14.63
N SER A 97 15.78 -15.15 -15.40
CA SER A 97 17.15 -14.89 -14.97
C SER A 97 17.67 -13.60 -15.60
N TRP A 98 18.95 -13.29 -15.36
CA TRP A 98 19.59 -12.12 -15.97
C TRP A 98 19.50 -12.10 -17.51
N ASN A 99 19.67 -13.27 -18.13
CA ASN A 99 19.67 -13.39 -19.60
C ASN A 99 18.32 -13.81 -20.18
N TRP A 100 17.47 -14.44 -19.38
CA TRP A 100 16.26 -15.09 -19.85
C TRP A 100 15.03 -14.47 -19.21
N LEU A 101 14.07 -14.12 -20.05
CA LEU A 101 12.70 -13.82 -19.63
C LEU A 101 12.00 -15.10 -19.14
N ASP A 102 12.20 -16.19 -19.87
CA ASP A 102 11.78 -17.54 -19.53
C ASP A 102 12.80 -18.54 -20.11
N TYR A 103 13.53 -19.17 -19.21
CA TYR A 103 14.54 -20.16 -19.61
C TYR A 103 13.89 -21.42 -20.21
N SER A 104 12.79 -21.90 -19.64
CA SER A 104 12.07 -23.08 -20.16
C SER A 104 11.55 -22.88 -21.58
N GLY A 105 11.06 -21.69 -21.87
CA GLY A 105 10.61 -21.29 -23.21
C GLY A 105 11.73 -20.83 -24.14
N SER A 106 12.98 -20.82 -23.68
CA SER A 106 14.14 -20.29 -24.42
C SER A 106 13.93 -18.85 -24.90
N THR A 107 13.17 -18.05 -24.15
CA THR A 107 12.87 -16.66 -24.45
C THR A 107 13.81 -15.74 -23.68
N THR A 108 14.59 -14.94 -24.42
CA THR A 108 15.49 -13.95 -23.82
C THR A 108 14.81 -12.61 -23.61
N TRP A 109 15.36 -11.81 -22.70
CA TRP A 109 15.03 -10.39 -22.66
C TRP A 109 15.37 -9.72 -24.00
N ILE A 110 14.62 -8.67 -24.37
CA ILE A 110 14.94 -7.90 -25.57
C ILE A 110 16.31 -7.25 -25.38
N THR A 111 17.22 -7.54 -26.31
CA THR A 111 18.62 -7.09 -26.23
C THR A 111 18.92 -5.84 -27.05
N SER A 112 17.92 -5.26 -27.71
CA SER A 112 18.12 -4.04 -28.52
C SER A 112 18.42 -2.86 -27.57
N SER A 113 19.50 -2.17 -27.83
CA SER A 113 20.02 -1.07 -27.01
C SER A 113 19.27 0.26 -27.16
N TYR A 114 18.10 0.26 -27.76
CA TYR A 114 17.31 1.48 -27.97
C TYR A 114 15.94 1.36 -27.32
N PRO A 115 15.45 2.43 -26.70
CA PRO A 115 14.08 2.47 -26.25
C PRO A 115 13.14 2.26 -27.45
N THR A 116 12.42 1.16 -27.43
CA THR A 116 11.44 0.87 -28.47
C THR A 116 10.13 1.51 -28.07
N CYS A 117 9.68 2.51 -28.82
CA CYS A 117 8.36 3.08 -28.62
C CYS A 117 7.33 2.09 -29.17
N ILE A 118 6.55 1.47 -28.28
CA ILE A 118 5.46 0.58 -28.66
C ILE A 118 4.15 1.32 -28.51
N THR A 119 3.57 1.71 -29.63
CA THR A 119 2.17 2.07 -29.90
C THR A 119 1.55 3.30 -29.26
N ALA A 120 2.11 3.95 -28.29
CA ALA A 120 1.57 5.23 -27.84
C ALA A 120 2.71 6.22 -27.65
N SER A 121 2.46 7.45 -28.00
CA SER A 121 3.45 8.55 -28.07
C SER A 121 4.22 8.83 -26.78
N TYR A 122 4.00 8.06 -25.70
CA TYR A 122 4.45 8.41 -24.35
C TYR A 122 5.08 7.28 -23.55
N ASN A 123 4.92 6.02 -23.95
CA ASN A 123 5.52 4.89 -23.24
C ASN A 123 6.65 4.29 -24.05
N THR A 124 7.79 4.15 -23.44
CA THR A 124 8.99 3.58 -24.05
C THR A 124 9.40 2.35 -23.26
N VAL A 125 9.80 1.29 -23.96
CA VAL A 125 10.43 0.13 -23.33
C VAL A 125 11.93 0.36 -23.28
N TYR A 126 12.49 0.30 -22.10
CA TYR A 126 13.93 0.30 -21.92
C TYR A 126 14.43 -1.14 -21.95
N SER A 127 15.51 -1.37 -22.66
CA SER A 127 16.22 -2.64 -22.67
C SER A 127 17.68 -2.43 -22.27
N SER A 128 18.16 -3.28 -21.39
CA SER A 128 19.57 -3.40 -21.08
C SER A 128 20.10 -4.73 -21.59
N ALA A 129 21.41 -4.90 -21.64
CA ALA A 129 22.01 -6.17 -22.04
C ALA A 129 21.80 -7.25 -20.94
N GLY A 130 20.55 -7.61 -20.71
CA GLY A 130 20.11 -8.53 -19.67
C GLY A 130 19.52 -7.83 -18.44
N GLY A 131 19.00 -8.63 -17.48
CA GLY A 131 18.45 -8.16 -16.21
C GLY A 131 17.09 -7.49 -16.29
N GLY A 132 16.32 -7.70 -17.35
CA GLY A 132 14.95 -7.24 -17.50
C GLY A 132 14.74 -6.18 -18.58
N ASN A 133 13.47 -6.05 -18.96
CA ASN A 133 12.96 -4.96 -19.79
C ASN A 133 11.83 -4.27 -19.04
N TRP A 134 11.73 -2.96 -19.14
CA TRP A 134 10.71 -2.23 -18.39
C TRP A 134 10.20 -1.00 -19.15
N TRP A 135 8.99 -0.62 -18.82
CA TRP A 135 8.39 0.59 -19.33
C TRP A 135 8.93 1.83 -18.63
N THR A 136 9.21 2.86 -19.42
CA THR A 136 9.54 4.20 -18.92
C THR A 136 8.64 5.23 -19.57
N GLY A 137 8.52 6.41 -18.97
CA GLY A 137 7.76 7.52 -19.51
C GLY A 137 6.53 7.84 -18.68
N SER A 138 5.47 8.27 -19.35
CA SER A 138 4.26 8.73 -18.68
C SER A 138 3.03 8.35 -19.50
N THR A 139 1.94 8.00 -18.82
CA THR A 139 0.63 7.88 -19.45
C THR A 139 -0.03 9.25 -19.55
N VAL A 140 -0.72 9.51 -20.64
CA VAL A 140 -1.51 10.73 -20.81
C VAL A 140 -2.96 10.45 -20.47
N SER A 141 -3.54 11.31 -19.65
CA SER A 141 -4.97 11.26 -19.42
C SER A 141 -5.77 11.69 -20.67
N TRP A 142 -6.75 10.90 -21.05
CA TRP A 142 -7.70 11.25 -22.12
C TRP A 142 -8.55 12.49 -21.82
N PHE A 143 -8.61 12.89 -20.54
CA PHE A 143 -9.55 13.93 -20.10
C PHE A 143 -8.90 15.29 -19.83
N ASN A 144 -7.62 15.35 -19.50
CA ASN A 144 -7.03 16.61 -19.01
C ASN A 144 -5.60 16.86 -19.49
N THR A 145 -5.13 16.24 -20.52
CA THR A 145 -3.75 16.39 -21.05
C THR A 145 -2.63 16.26 -20.00
N ASN A 146 -2.96 15.91 -18.74
CA ASN A 146 -1.96 15.67 -17.72
C ASN A 146 -1.22 14.38 -17.98
N THR A 147 0.07 14.42 -17.78
CA THR A 147 0.94 13.24 -17.86
C THR A 147 1.19 12.69 -16.47
N TYR A 148 1.07 11.38 -16.33
CA TYR A 148 1.33 10.67 -15.09
C TYR A 148 2.54 9.75 -15.28
N PRO A 149 3.64 9.95 -14.54
CA PRO A 149 4.79 9.06 -14.65
C PRO A 149 4.40 7.65 -14.23
N ILE A 150 4.85 6.67 -15.02
CA ILE A 150 4.67 5.25 -14.70
C ILE A 150 5.88 4.65 -13.98
N THR A 151 6.71 5.49 -13.43
CA THR A 151 7.91 5.12 -12.66
C THR A 151 7.80 5.73 -11.28
N GLN A 152 8.34 5.04 -10.29
CA GLN A 152 8.42 5.55 -8.92
C GLN A 152 9.80 5.31 -8.37
N SER A 153 10.20 6.14 -7.40
CA SER A 153 11.48 5.98 -6.72
C SER A 153 11.35 6.33 -5.25
N GLN A 154 12.19 5.71 -4.43
CA GLN A 154 12.30 6.00 -3.00
C GLN A 154 13.76 6.11 -2.61
N VAL A 155 14.08 7.19 -1.90
CA VAL A 155 15.43 7.44 -1.39
C VAL A 155 15.57 6.84 -0.01
N PHE A 156 16.64 6.10 0.21
CA PHE A 156 17.02 5.50 1.47
C PHE A 156 18.27 6.17 2.01
N SER A 157 18.27 6.44 3.31
CA SER A 157 19.39 7.01 4.05
C SER A 157 19.57 6.26 5.36
N TYR A 158 20.67 6.46 6.05
CA TYR A 158 20.91 5.82 7.34
C TYR A 158 19.77 6.04 8.36
N SER A 159 19.15 7.19 8.35
CA SER A 159 18.09 7.55 9.31
C SER A 159 16.66 7.32 8.82
N SER A 160 16.46 6.96 7.53
CA SER A 160 15.12 6.70 6.99
C SER A 160 14.63 5.30 7.35
N ASN A 161 13.31 5.09 7.30
CA ASN A 161 12.75 3.74 7.27
C ASN A 161 13.30 3.00 6.05
N LYS A 162 13.64 1.72 6.22
CA LYS A 162 14.25 0.88 5.19
C LYS A 162 13.23 0.08 4.39
N ASP A 163 11.98 0.06 4.82
CA ASP A 163 10.91 -0.57 4.05
C ASP A 163 10.61 0.22 2.78
N ILE A 164 10.36 -0.50 1.71
CA ILE A 164 9.80 0.11 0.50
C ILE A 164 8.34 0.46 0.76
N TYR A 165 7.99 1.71 0.51
CA TYR A 165 6.62 2.19 0.53
C TYR A 165 6.43 3.23 -0.57
N MET A 166 6.06 2.76 -1.75
CA MET A 166 5.96 3.59 -2.96
C MET A 166 4.53 3.67 -3.49
N ASN A 167 4.06 4.87 -3.77
CA ASN A 167 2.77 5.05 -4.44
C ASN A 167 2.88 4.71 -5.93
N ILE A 168 2.35 3.55 -6.32
CA ILE A 168 2.35 3.05 -7.68
C ILE A 168 0.99 3.19 -8.39
N SER A 169 0.11 4.06 -7.89
CA SER A 169 -1.24 4.25 -8.46
C SER A 169 -1.24 4.52 -9.95
N ASN A 170 -0.23 5.24 -10.46
CA ASN A 170 -0.12 5.54 -11.89
C ASN A 170 0.22 4.29 -12.71
N ILE A 171 1.02 3.38 -12.16
CA ILE A 171 1.33 2.09 -12.78
C ILE A 171 0.05 1.24 -12.84
N VAL A 172 -0.67 1.14 -11.71
CA VAL A 172 -1.94 0.40 -11.64
C VAL A 172 -2.98 0.97 -12.62
N ARG A 173 -3.05 2.30 -12.76
CA ARG A 173 -3.90 2.94 -13.77
C ARG A 173 -3.52 2.55 -15.19
N ALA A 174 -2.22 2.54 -15.48
CA ALA A 174 -1.72 2.17 -16.80
C ALA A 174 -2.00 0.70 -17.13
N TRP A 175 -1.91 -0.18 -16.15
CA TRP A 175 -2.34 -1.57 -16.27
C TRP A 175 -3.83 -1.68 -16.55
N TYR A 176 -4.67 -1.10 -15.67
CA TYR A 176 -6.12 -1.19 -15.76
C TYR A 176 -6.68 -0.62 -17.08
N THR A 177 -6.05 0.43 -17.62
CA THR A 177 -6.44 1.00 -18.93
C THR A 177 -5.91 0.23 -20.13
N GLY A 178 -5.08 -0.80 -19.93
CA GLY A 178 -4.42 -1.53 -21.02
C GLY A 178 -3.35 -0.70 -21.75
N SER A 179 -2.90 0.42 -21.15
CA SER A 179 -1.83 1.25 -21.74
C SER A 179 -0.48 0.55 -21.71
N ILE A 180 -0.28 -0.32 -20.74
CA ILE A 180 0.87 -1.22 -20.61
C ILE A 180 0.40 -2.60 -20.16
N SER A 181 1.20 -3.63 -20.43
CA SER A 181 0.89 -5.01 -20.03
C SER A 181 1.03 -5.23 -18.53
N TRP A 182 0.28 -6.22 -18.00
CA TRP A 182 0.31 -6.65 -16.60
C TRP A 182 1.45 -7.64 -16.33
N ASP A 183 2.67 -7.25 -16.56
CA ASP A 183 3.83 -8.13 -16.44
C ASP A 183 4.55 -7.97 -15.07
N GLY A 184 3.94 -7.24 -14.13
CA GLY A 184 4.50 -7.01 -12.80
C GLY A 184 5.44 -5.82 -12.73
N LEU A 185 6.28 -5.80 -11.71
CA LEU A 185 7.19 -4.73 -11.36
C LEU A 185 8.64 -5.23 -11.34
N ILE A 186 9.55 -4.37 -11.76
CA ILE A 186 10.99 -4.55 -11.55
C ILE A 186 11.50 -3.44 -10.63
N LEU A 187 12.26 -3.85 -9.61
CA LEU A 187 12.93 -2.93 -8.70
C LEU A 187 14.44 -3.06 -8.86
N LYS A 188 15.10 -1.92 -8.88
CA LYS A 188 16.55 -1.82 -9.05
C LYS A 188 17.08 -0.59 -8.34
N GLN A 189 18.37 -0.58 -8.05
CA GLN A 189 19.02 0.66 -7.63
C GLN A 189 19.18 1.62 -8.82
N ASP A 190 19.06 2.91 -8.60
CA ASP A 190 19.24 3.95 -9.62
C ASP A 190 20.64 3.91 -10.25
N VAL A 191 21.65 3.72 -9.40
CA VAL A 191 23.05 3.59 -9.79
C VAL A 191 23.50 2.14 -9.55
N GLU A 192 23.58 1.36 -10.61
CA GLU A 192 23.96 -0.06 -10.55
C GLU A 192 25.45 -0.30 -10.76
N TRP A 193 26.18 0.70 -11.24
CA TRP A 193 27.61 0.60 -11.47
C TRP A 193 28.32 1.86 -10.94
N VAL A 194 29.20 1.65 -9.94
CA VAL A 194 29.97 2.74 -9.34
C VAL A 194 31.46 2.39 -9.48
N PRO A 195 32.22 3.13 -10.29
CA PRO A 195 33.66 2.88 -10.40
C PRO A 195 34.36 3.39 -9.13
N ASN A 196 35.23 2.57 -8.57
CA ASN A 196 36.15 2.87 -7.49
C ASN A 196 35.54 3.10 -6.09
N ASP A 197 34.30 2.70 -5.83
CA ASP A 197 33.73 2.76 -4.49
C ASP A 197 33.97 1.49 -3.69
N ASN A 198 34.38 1.64 -2.44
CA ASN A 198 34.68 0.51 -1.56
C ASN A 198 33.45 0.05 -0.75
N ILE A 199 32.41 0.87 -0.69
CA ILE A 199 31.20 0.57 0.08
C ILE A 199 30.02 0.68 -0.86
N GLN A 200 29.34 -0.46 -1.06
CA GLN A 200 28.12 -0.53 -1.86
C GLN A 200 26.95 -0.86 -0.97
N PRO A 201 25.84 -0.12 -1.09
CA PRO A 201 24.64 -0.45 -0.36
C PRO A 201 24.05 -1.76 -0.88
N GLU A 202 23.77 -2.66 0.04
CA GLU A 202 23.01 -3.88 -0.21
C GLU A 202 21.75 -3.84 0.64
N MET A 203 20.61 -4.10 0.03
CA MET A 203 19.32 -4.19 0.72
C MET A 203 18.65 -5.50 0.35
N LYS A 204 18.24 -6.26 1.35
CA LYS A 204 17.48 -7.49 1.19
C LYS A 204 16.08 -7.31 1.74
N PHE A 205 15.11 -7.78 1.00
CA PHE A 205 13.70 -7.73 1.36
C PHE A 205 13.14 -9.14 1.50
N PHE A 206 12.14 -9.29 2.34
CA PHE A 206 11.42 -10.54 2.42
C PHE A 206 10.69 -10.82 1.10
N SER A 207 10.71 -12.08 0.67
CA SER A 207 9.95 -12.57 -0.49
C SER A 207 8.77 -13.42 -0.01
N ILE A 208 7.89 -13.79 -0.92
CA ILE A 208 6.78 -14.70 -0.63
C ILE A 208 7.25 -16.06 -0.12
N ASP A 209 8.46 -16.49 -0.51
CA ASP A 209 9.02 -17.79 -0.12
C ASP A 209 9.65 -17.80 1.28
N THR A 210 9.77 -16.67 1.93
CA THR A 210 10.39 -16.60 3.27
C THR A 210 9.48 -17.07 4.40
N HIS A 211 8.22 -17.43 4.12
CA HIS A 211 7.23 -17.87 5.10
C HIS A 211 7.15 -17.00 6.36
N THR A 212 7.28 -15.70 6.17
CA THR A 212 7.12 -14.69 7.22
C THR A 212 5.79 -13.97 7.07
N ILE A 213 5.42 -13.19 8.07
CA ILE A 213 4.26 -12.29 8.03
C ILE A 213 4.50 -11.02 7.20
N TYR A 214 5.66 -10.90 6.56
CA TYR A 214 6.11 -9.73 5.81
C TYR A 214 6.30 -9.98 4.30
N PRO A 215 5.39 -10.66 3.59
CA PRO A 215 5.48 -10.78 2.14
C PRO A 215 5.34 -9.40 1.49
N PRO A 216 5.88 -9.21 0.28
CA PRO A 216 5.54 -8.04 -0.52
C PRO A 216 4.04 -7.92 -0.70
N CYS A 217 3.49 -6.74 -0.50
CA CYS A 217 2.06 -6.52 -0.65
C CYS A 217 1.75 -5.24 -1.44
N LEU A 218 0.58 -5.23 -2.08
CA LEU A 218 0.01 -4.07 -2.73
C LEU A 218 -1.15 -3.58 -1.88
N GLU A 219 -0.93 -2.46 -1.21
CA GLU A 219 -1.90 -1.84 -0.32
C GLU A 219 -2.78 -0.86 -1.09
N PHE A 220 -4.09 -1.08 -1.05
CA PHE A 220 -5.06 -0.15 -1.60
C PHE A 220 -5.70 0.69 -0.52
N LYS A 221 -5.75 2.00 -0.74
CA LYS A 221 -6.46 2.97 0.09
C LYS A 221 -7.48 3.67 -0.77
N TRP A 222 -8.68 3.85 -0.25
CA TRP A 222 -9.71 4.61 -0.95
C TRP A 222 -10.57 5.39 0.03
N ARG A 223 -11.23 6.42 -0.50
CA ARG A 223 -12.08 7.28 0.28
C ARG A 223 -13.53 6.84 0.16
N ASP A 224 -14.09 6.37 1.26
CA ASP A 224 -15.50 6.01 1.42
C ASP A 224 -16.28 7.00 2.32
N TYR A 225 -15.65 8.13 2.65
CA TYR A 225 -16.19 9.11 3.56
C TYR A 225 -17.52 9.69 3.09
N VAL A 226 -18.54 9.54 3.94
CA VAL A 226 -19.88 10.10 3.78
C VAL A 226 -20.31 10.77 5.08
N TYR A 227 -20.64 12.04 5.04
CA TYR A 227 -21.16 12.77 6.19
C TYR A 227 -22.60 13.19 5.94
N ASN A 228 -23.56 12.40 6.42
CA ASN A 228 -24.99 12.64 6.22
C ASN A 228 -25.75 12.40 7.53
N THR A 229 -25.99 13.48 8.27
CA THR A 229 -26.78 13.45 9.51
C THR A 229 -28.28 13.34 9.28
N GLY A 230 -28.73 13.39 8.03
CA GLY A 230 -30.14 13.46 7.69
C GLY A 230 -30.81 14.73 8.25
N SER A 231 -32.05 14.59 8.70
CA SER A 231 -32.79 15.63 9.41
C SER A 231 -32.69 15.50 10.94
N SER A 232 -31.71 14.81 11.46
CA SER A 232 -31.56 14.59 12.90
C SER A 232 -31.15 15.88 13.59
N THR A 233 -31.65 16.06 14.81
CA THR A 233 -31.31 17.20 15.69
C THR A 233 -30.00 16.99 16.47
N GLN A 234 -29.18 16.03 16.07
CA GLN A 234 -27.94 15.71 16.74
C GLN A 234 -26.92 16.85 16.60
N THR A 235 -26.18 17.06 17.64
CA THR A 235 -25.21 18.16 17.75
C THR A 235 -23.80 17.63 17.60
N THR A 236 -22.94 18.34 16.88
CA THR A 236 -21.52 18.02 16.79
C THR A 236 -20.85 18.21 18.16
N LEU A 237 -20.04 17.27 18.56
CA LEU A 237 -19.26 17.37 19.78
C LEU A 237 -18.24 18.52 19.68
N ASN A 238 -18.40 19.54 20.53
CA ASN A 238 -17.60 20.76 20.50
C ASN A 238 -17.03 21.16 21.85
N MET A 239 -17.07 20.28 22.84
CA MET A 239 -16.57 20.57 24.17
C MET A 239 -15.75 19.42 24.74
N LEU A 240 -14.77 19.78 25.56
CA LEU A 240 -13.90 18.87 26.31
C LEU A 240 -14.14 19.07 27.83
N PRO A 241 -13.93 18.07 28.66
CA PRO A 241 -13.58 16.67 28.30
C PRO A 241 -14.74 15.92 27.65
N ALA A 242 -14.40 14.93 26.82
CA ALA A 242 -15.34 14.14 26.07
C ALA A 242 -15.04 12.64 26.16
N THR A 243 -16.09 11.82 26.09
CA THR A 243 -16.00 10.36 26.02
C THR A 243 -16.31 9.92 24.60
N VAL A 244 -15.43 9.13 24.02
CA VAL A 244 -15.60 8.50 22.70
C VAL A 244 -15.47 7.00 22.88
N THR A 245 -16.46 6.23 22.45
CA THR A 245 -16.50 4.78 22.62
C THR A 245 -16.97 4.10 21.35
N LEU A 246 -16.48 2.89 21.11
CA LEU A 246 -16.96 2.03 20.04
C LEU A 246 -18.10 1.15 20.55
N ASN A 247 -19.12 0.97 19.69
CA ASN A 247 -20.22 0.06 19.98
C ASN A 247 -19.83 -1.36 19.64
N GLU A 248 -20.42 -2.30 20.35
CA GLU A 248 -20.42 -3.74 20.08
C GLU A 248 -19.05 -4.32 19.69
N ASN A 249 -18.49 -5.12 20.57
CA ASN A 249 -17.27 -5.86 20.28
C ASN A 249 -17.51 -7.36 20.47
N PRO A 250 -17.75 -8.13 19.40
CA PRO A 250 -17.87 -9.58 19.50
C PRO A 250 -16.55 -10.27 19.87
N GLY A 251 -15.43 -9.52 19.83
CA GLY A 251 -14.10 -10.02 20.14
C GLY A 251 -13.37 -10.67 18.97
N PHE A 252 -14.08 -11.06 17.93
CA PHE A 252 -13.49 -11.64 16.71
C PHE A 252 -14.31 -11.32 15.47
N PHE A 253 -13.63 -11.30 14.30
CA PHE A 253 -14.22 -11.12 12.98
C PHE A 253 -13.59 -12.08 11.99
N TYR A 254 -14.34 -12.53 10.99
CA TYR A 254 -13.82 -13.40 9.94
C TYR A 254 -13.04 -12.60 8.89
N SER A 255 -11.93 -13.16 8.41
CA SER A 255 -11.04 -12.52 7.44
C SER A 255 -11.73 -12.15 6.11
N SER A 256 -12.79 -12.86 5.73
CA SER A 256 -13.58 -12.58 4.52
C SER A 256 -14.65 -11.49 4.71
N SER A 257 -14.80 -10.94 5.92
CA SER A 257 -15.93 -10.05 6.25
C SER A 257 -15.59 -8.57 6.11
N ILE A 258 -16.66 -7.76 5.91
CA ILE A 258 -16.62 -6.31 6.00
C ILE A 258 -17.44 -5.92 7.22
N ASN A 259 -16.85 -5.16 8.13
CA ASN A 259 -17.51 -4.84 9.39
C ASN A 259 -17.57 -3.34 9.62
N ARG A 260 -18.77 -2.87 9.96
CA ARG A 260 -19.01 -1.48 10.33
C ARG A 260 -18.83 -1.28 11.82
N PHE A 261 -17.90 -0.39 12.18
CA PHE A 261 -17.69 0.06 13.54
C PHE A 261 -18.40 1.38 13.77
N ARG A 262 -19.27 1.41 14.79
CA ARG A 262 -19.98 2.62 15.18
C ARG A 262 -19.32 3.27 16.37
N VAL A 263 -19.18 4.58 16.28
CA VAL A 263 -18.53 5.40 17.31
C VAL A 263 -19.56 6.29 17.98
N ASN A 264 -19.72 6.10 19.28
CA ASN A 264 -20.52 6.97 20.13
C ASN A 264 -19.64 8.02 20.77
N SER A 265 -20.14 9.23 20.81
CA SER A 265 -19.45 10.33 21.47
C SER A 265 -20.41 11.18 22.29
N ARG A 266 -19.91 11.69 23.40
CA ARG A 266 -20.65 12.61 24.27
C ARG A 266 -19.68 13.47 25.09
N PRO A 267 -20.10 14.66 25.55
CA PRO A 267 -19.38 15.35 26.60
C PRO A 267 -19.28 14.46 27.84
N GLU A 268 -18.17 14.50 28.56
CA GLU A 268 -18.01 13.76 29.83
C GLU A 268 -19.01 14.23 30.84
N TYR A 269 -19.27 15.54 30.89
CA TYR A 269 -20.28 16.18 31.74
C TYR A 269 -21.36 16.80 30.82
N PRO A 270 -22.38 16.03 30.39
CA PRO A 270 -23.43 16.57 29.55
C PRO A 270 -24.21 17.68 30.31
N PRO A 271 -24.58 18.76 29.59
CA PRO A 271 -25.36 19.82 30.23
C PRO A 271 -26.67 19.27 30.77
N ARG A 272 -27.01 19.62 32.03
CA ARG A 272 -28.27 19.22 32.62
C ARG A 272 -29.41 20.00 31.98
N VAL A 273 -30.29 19.32 31.31
CA VAL A 273 -31.53 19.90 30.80
C VAL A 273 -32.69 19.38 31.61
N TRP A 274 -33.48 20.29 32.18
CA TRP A 274 -34.63 19.99 33.03
C TRP A 274 -35.85 19.67 32.18
N GLN A 275 -35.81 18.55 31.45
CA GLN A 275 -36.96 18.02 30.68
C GLN A 275 -37.24 16.57 31.08
N THR A 276 -38.50 16.19 31.08
CA THR A 276 -39.02 14.98 31.70
C THR A 276 -38.85 13.68 30.91
N SER A 277 -38.19 13.68 29.73
CA SER A 277 -38.00 12.44 28.98
C SER A 277 -36.80 12.48 28.06
N SER A 278 -36.05 11.41 28.04
CA SER A 278 -35.08 10.97 27.05
C SER A 278 -33.76 11.73 26.88
N LEU A 279 -33.38 12.62 27.75
CA LEU A 279 -32.21 13.49 27.62
C LEU A 279 -30.84 12.84 27.86
N TYR A 280 -30.82 11.67 28.45
CA TYR A 280 -29.58 10.95 28.74
C TYR A 280 -29.04 10.13 27.56
N THR A 281 -29.74 10.13 26.43
CA THR A 281 -29.40 9.33 25.24
C THR A 281 -29.07 10.17 24.01
N GLN A 282 -28.80 11.46 24.16
CA GLN A 282 -28.39 12.27 23.03
C GLN A 282 -26.97 11.91 22.61
N ASN A 283 -26.84 11.28 21.45
CA ASN A 283 -25.56 11.08 20.80
C ASN A 283 -25.09 12.38 20.15
N TYR A 284 -23.79 12.64 20.28
CA TYR A 284 -23.14 13.71 19.57
C TYR A 284 -22.39 13.13 18.37
N PHE A 285 -22.37 13.86 17.26
CA PHE A 285 -21.52 13.54 16.16
C PHE A 285 -20.09 13.99 16.43
N LEU A 286 -19.12 13.19 16.01
CA LEU A 286 -17.74 13.63 16.00
C LEU A 286 -17.52 14.72 14.96
N PRO A 287 -16.62 15.68 15.20
CA PRO A 287 -16.22 16.65 14.17
C PRO A 287 -15.73 15.95 12.92
N THR A 288 -15.82 16.64 11.77
CA THR A 288 -15.30 16.11 10.49
C THR A 288 -13.80 15.81 10.51
N ALA A 289 -13.03 16.46 11.39
CA ALA A 289 -11.62 16.17 11.64
C ALA A 289 -11.45 15.00 12.64
N SER A 290 -12.07 13.88 12.31
CA SER A 290 -11.99 12.64 13.10
C SER A 290 -11.59 11.46 12.23
N TYR A 291 -10.67 10.66 12.72
CA TYR A 291 -9.98 9.60 11.96
C TYR A 291 -9.85 8.35 12.82
N TYR A 292 -9.76 7.20 12.17
CA TYR A 292 -9.46 5.94 12.85
C TYR A 292 -8.07 5.42 12.48
N ALA A 293 -7.51 4.60 13.33
CA ALA A 293 -6.31 3.82 13.06
C ALA A 293 -6.47 2.41 13.61
N ILE A 294 -5.79 1.46 12.99
CA ILE A 294 -5.73 0.07 13.44
C ILE A 294 -4.28 -0.28 13.70
N LYS A 295 -4.04 -0.80 14.89
CA LYS A 295 -2.72 -1.18 15.36
C LYS A 295 -2.67 -2.68 15.63
N ASP A 296 -1.64 -3.33 15.16
CA ASP A 296 -1.34 -4.72 15.49
C ASP A 296 -0.74 -4.77 16.90
N LEU A 297 -1.30 -5.61 17.76
CA LEU A 297 -0.84 -5.72 19.15
C LEU A 297 0.43 -6.55 19.30
N ASP A 298 0.70 -7.48 18.40
CA ASP A 298 1.87 -8.34 18.50
C ASP A 298 3.16 -7.61 18.06
N THR A 299 3.06 -6.83 16.96
CA THR A 299 4.20 -6.04 16.44
C THR A 299 4.25 -4.63 17.01
N ASN A 300 3.16 -4.15 17.60
CA ASN A 300 2.98 -2.77 18.05
C ASN A 300 3.06 -1.73 16.92
N GLU A 301 2.82 -2.15 15.69
CA GLU A 301 2.85 -1.30 14.49
C GLU A 301 1.43 -0.91 14.04
N TYR A 302 1.34 0.26 13.41
CA TYR A 302 0.11 0.66 12.75
C TYR A 302 -0.04 -0.06 11.41
N VAL A 303 -1.04 -0.92 11.30
CA VAL A 303 -1.44 -1.52 10.03
C VAL A 303 -2.22 -0.50 9.19
N VAL A 304 -3.11 0.26 9.86
CA VAL A 304 -3.79 1.39 9.26
C VAL A 304 -3.46 2.63 10.09
N ASN A 305 -2.72 3.57 9.48
CA ASN A 305 -2.37 4.83 10.13
C ASN A 305 -3.52 5.83 10.07
N PHE A 306 -3.52 6.80 10.97
CA PHE A 306 -4.35 7.99 10.82
C PHE A 306 -4.01 8.70 9.52
N ASP A 307 -5.00 8.87 8.67
CA ASP A 307 -4.87 9.51 7.38
C ASP A 307 -6.05 10.47 7.16
N THR A 308 -5.73 11.72 6.83
CA THR A 308 -6.74 12.76 6.65
C THR A 308 -7.64 12.55 5.42
N GLN A 309 -7.23 11.69 4.52
CA GLN A 309 -7.92 11.42 3.27
C GLN A 309 -8.68 10.09 3.28
N PHE A 310 -8.08 9.03 3.86
CA PHE A 310 -8.59 7.67 3.72
C PHE A 310 -9.14 7.05 5.00
N THR A 311 -8.84 7.59 6.18
CA THR A 311 -9.35 7.05 7.45
C THR A 311 -10.31 8.00 8.17
N GLN A 312 -10.88 8.96 7.45
CA GLN A 312 -11.86 9.89 7.99
C GLN A 312 -13.15 9.17 8.38
N LEU A 313 -13.68 9.47 9.57
CA LEU A 313 -14.91 8.85 10.05
C LEU A 313 -16.13 9.39 9.29
N SER A 314 -16.91 8.48 8.74
CA SER A 314 -18.22 8.77 8.15
C SER A 314 -19.26 9.02 9.23
N CYS A 315 -20.39 9.58 8.83
CA CYS A 315 -21.52 9.84 9.72
C CYS A 315 -22.85 9.57 9.00
N ASP A 316 -23.75 8.88 9.67
CA ASP A 316 -25.14 8.74 9.28
C ASP A 316 -26.09 9.34 10.35
N ALA A 317 -27.39 9.20 10.18
CA ALA A 317 -28.39 9.72 11.11
C ALA A 317 -28.28 9.11 12.53
N THR A 318 -27.55 8.02 12.70
CA THR A 318 -27.44 7.30 13.97
C THR A 318 -26.18 7.67 14.75
N SER A 319 -25.02 7.65 14.08
CA SER A 319 -23.73 7.88 14.74
C SER A 319 -22.61 8.11 13.71
N SER A 320 -21.43 8.46 14.18
CA SER A 320 -20.21 8.33 13.39
C SER A 320 -19.87 6.85 13.20
N TYR A 321 -19.26 6.49 12.05
CA TYR A 321 -18.90 5.11 11.73
C TYR A 321 -17.74 5.04 10.74
N PHE A 322 -17.17 3.86 10.61
CA PHE A 322 -16.22 3.49 9.56
C PHE A 322 -16.35 2.01 9.24
N ASP A 323 -15.99 1.62 8.03
CA ASP A 323 -16.03 0.25 7.57
C ASP A 323 -14.60 -0.29 7.46
N VAL A 324 -14.36 -1.52 7.94
CA VAL A 324 -13.08 -2.21 7.86
C VAL A 324 -13.24 -3.49 7.07
N TYR A 325 -12.40 -3.64 6.07
CA TYR A 325 -12.28 -4.84 5.25
C TYR A 325 -11.28 -5.78 5.93
N MET A 326 -11.77 -6.85 6.56
CA MET A 326 -10.94 -7.74 7.38
C MET A 326 -9.92 -8.54 6.55
N ASN A 327 -10.14 -8.70 5.24
CA ASN A 327 -9.18 -9.34 4.34
C ASN A 327 -7.86 -8.55 4.14
N GLY A 328 -7.82 -7.30 4.55
CA GLY A 328 -6.60 -6.50 4.60
C GLY A 328 -5.78 -6.69 5.90
N LEU A 329 -6.28 -7.49 6.83
CA LEU A 329 -5.64 -7.78 8.10
C LEU A 329 -5.23 -9.25 8.16
N GLU A 330 -4.04 -9.52 8.70
CA GLU A 330 -3.52 -10.88 8.87
C GLU A 330 -4.43 -11.69 9.83
N PRO A 331 -4.86 -12.89 9.44
CA PRO A 331 -5.64 -13.75 10.32
C PRO A 331 -4.84 -14.21 11.55
N GLU A 332 -5.58 -14.62 12.58
CA GLU A 332 -5.06 -15.14 13.85
C GLU A 332 -4.30 -14.11 14.70
N ARG A 333 -4.39 -12.82 14.37
CA ARG A 333 -3.76 -11.72 15.11
C ARG A 333 -4.78 -10.85 15.83
N TYR A 334 -4.30 -10.16 16.87
CA TYR A 334 -5.06 -9.19 17.65
C TYR A 334 -4.76 -7.77 17.21
N TYR A 335 -5.80 -6.99 17.06
CA TYR A 335 -5.74 -5.60 16.63
C TYR A 335 -6.42 -4.68 17.62
N GLU A 336 -5.95 -3.45 17.71
CA GLU A 336 -6.50 -2.38 18.50
C GLU A 336 -7.01 -1.25 17.59
N ILE A 337 -8.20 -0.72 17.89
CA ILE A 337 -8.75 0.44 17.19
C ILE A 337 -8.51 1.69 18.04
N LEU A 338 -7.98 2.71 17.39
CA LEU A 338 -7.75 4.03 17.94
C LEU A 338 -8.59 5.07 17.19
N ILE A 339 -9.16 6.03 17.90
CA ILE A 339 -9.93 7.13 17.31
C ILE A 339 -9.23 8.45 17.63
N GLN A 340 -8.87 9.20 16.60
CA GLN A 340 -8.34 10.55 16.70
C GLN A 340 -9.42 11.56 16.34
N THR A 341 -9.57 12.61 17.13
CA THR A 341 -10.48 13.72 16.80
C THR A 341 -9.89 15.05 17.22
N THR A 342 -10.24 16.11 16.50
CA THR A 342 -9.84 17.48 16.82
C THR A 342 -11.07 18.27 17.30
N ILE A 343 -11.08 18.63 18.58
CA ILE A 343 -12.15 19.37 19.23
C ILE A 343 -11.59 20.69 19.72
N ASN A 344 -12.18 21.81 19.28
CA ASN A 344 -11.72 23.17 19.64
C ASN A 344 -10.21 23.40 19.42
N GLY A 345 -9.66 22.86 18.32
CA GLY A 345 -8.24 22.99 18.00
C GLY A 345 -7.31 22.04 18.77
N THR A 346 -7.85 21.23 19.68
CA THR A 346 -7.07 20.22 20.41
C THR A 346 -7.28 18.85 19.77
N THR A 347 -6.20 18.23 19.33
CA THR A 347 -6.23 16.86 18.79
C THR A 347 -6.01 15.85 19.92
N ILE A 348 -6.93 14.91 20.07
CA ILE A 348 -6.92 13.87 21.09
C ILE A 348 -7.03 12.51 20.41
N VAL A 349 -6.25 11.55 20.89
CA VAL A 349 -6.37 10.13 20.50
C VAL A 349 -7.03 9.38 21.67
N TYR A 350 -8.16 8.77 21.39
CA TYR A 350 -8.88 7.91 22.31
C TYR A 350 -8.46 6.47 22.11
N ASN A 351 -7.91 5.90 23.15
CA ASN A 351 -7.62 4.47 23.26
C ASN A 351 -8.51 3.90 24.37
N ASN A 352 -9.55 3.18 23.98
CA ASN A 352 -10.50 2.57 24.90
C ASN A 352 -10.23 1.07 25.10
N ASN A 353 -9.02 0.60 24.75
CA ASN A 353 -8.67 -0.82 24.80
C ASN A 353 -9.66 -1.68 24.00
N TYR A 354 -10.07 -1.20 22.82
CA TYR A 354 -10.97 -1.92 21.94
C TYR A 354 -10.16 -2.90 21.08
N TYR A 355 -10.09 -4.13 21.53
CA TYR A 355 -9.34 -5.20 20.89
C TYR A 355 -10.26 -6.17 20.17
N PHE A 356 -9.82 -6.65 19.02
CA PHE A 356 -10.48 -7.72 18.28
C PHE A 356 -9.46 -8.63 17.63
N LYS A 357 -9.88 -9.86 17.35
CA LYS A 357 -9.09 -10.86 16.62
C LYS A 357 -9.67 -11.06 15.23
N VAL A 358 -8.82 -11.18 14.22
CA VAL A 358 -9.23 -11.68 12.90
C VAL A 358 -9.00 -13.18 12.86
N ILE A 359 -10.00 -13.94 12.44
CA ILE A 359 -9.93 -15.40 12.33
C ILE A 359 -10.20 -15.84 10.90
N ASN A 360 -9.62 -16.98 10.53
CA ASN A 360 -9.91 -17.59 9.23
C ASN A 360 -11.40 -17.98 9.15
N GLY A 361 -12.04 -17.66 8.01
CA GLY A 361 -13.45 -17.93 7.77
C GLY A 361 -13.71 -18.50 6.40
#